data_cb7cb6eac5413bbb35d64fcbe104bc36
#
_entry.id   cb7cb6eac5413bbb35d64fcbe104bc36
#
_cell.length_a   1.000
_cell.length_b   1.000
_cell.length_c   1.000
_cell.angle_alpha   90.00
_cell.angle_beta   90.00
_cell.angle_gamma   90.00
#
_symmetry.space_group_name_H-M   'P 1'
#
loop_
_entity.id
_entity.type
_entity.pdbx_description
1 polymer ?
#
loop_
_entity_poly.entity_id
_entity_poly.type
_entity_poly.pdbx_seq_one_letter_code
_entity_poly.pdbx_strand_id
1 'polypeptide(L)'
;SAGVQRMVRSETGAAGVMFSMDTESGFKDVVFITASYGLGEMVVQGAVNPDEFYVHKKTLLNKKPAVLRRNLGSKMQKMIYGAEGSAGKSVEIVDVDKDERIRFCLTDEQIENLSRQAIEIEKHYGMPMDIEWALDGDDGKLYIVQARPETVKSRSDVNVMERYLLKQTGKVLVEGRSIGQRIGAGKVRIVTSIKEMDKVQPGDV
;
A
#
# COMPACT_ATOMS: atom_id res chain seq x y z
N SER A 1 -16.90 -12.04 -20.89
CA SER A 1 -16.13 -11.10 -21.72
C SER A 1 -14.66 -11.24 -21.41
N ALA A 2 -13.78 -11.12 -22.39
CA ALA A 2 -12.34 -11.08 -22.23
C ALA A 2 -11.84 -9.69 -22.62
N GLY A 3 -10.95 -9.13 -21.82
CA GLY A 3 -10.27 -7.85 -22.10
C GLY A 3 -8.80 -8.10 -22.42
N VAL A 4 -8.27 -7.39 -23.40
CA VAL A 4 -6.85 -7.40 -23.73
C VAL A 4 -6.30 -6.01 -23.45
N GLN A 5 -5.26 -5.93 -22.59
CA GLN A 5 -4.63 -4.67 -22.22
C GLN A 5 -3.16 -4.67 -22.65
N ARG A 6 -2.60 -3.47 -22.85
CA ARG A 6 -1.16 -3.30 -23.03
C ARG A 6 -0.44 -3.74 -21.75
N MET A 7 0.65 -4.49 -21.91
CA MET A 7 1.55 -4.81 -20.81
C MET A 7 2.27 -3.52 -20.35
N VAL A 8 2.19 -3.21 -19.06
CA VAL A 8 2.93 -2.09 -18.44
C VAL A 8 4.28 -2.60 -17.95
N ARG A 9 5.35 -1.93 -18.33
CA ARG A 9 6.73 -2.33 -18.01
C ARG A 9 7.14 -1.82 -16.62
N SER A 10 6.41 -2.28 -15.59
CA SER A 10 6.68 -1.87 -14.21
C SER A 10 7.89 -2.55 -13.59
N GLU A 11 8.42 -3.61 -14.19
CA GLU A 11 9.66 -4.25 -13.74
C GLU A 11 10.88 -3.30 -13.79
N THR A 12 10.84 -2.30 -14.68
CA THR A 12 11.81 -1.21 -14.77
C THR A 12 11.35 0.08 -14.08
N GLY A 13 10.14 0.08 -13.54
CA GLY A 13 9.49 1.20 -12.86
C GLY A 13 9.03 0.86 -11.45
N ALA A 14 7.75 1.11 -11.18
CA ALA A 14 7.12 0.84 -9.90
C ALA A 14 5.66 0.40 -10.09
N ALA A 15 5.12 -0.27 -9.09
CA ALA A 15 3.71 -0.63 -9.07
C ALA A 15 3.18 -0.62 -7.63
N GLY A 16 1.86 -0.65 -7.48
CA GLY A 16 1.25 -0.70 -6.18
C GLY A 16 -0.27 -0.71 -6.22
N VAL A 17 -0.83 -0.50 -5.05
CA VAL A 17 -2.27 -0.34 -4.88
C VAL A 17 -2.58 1.02 -4.28
N MET A 18 -3.75 1.53 -4.59
CA MET A 18 -4.28 2.73 -3.95
C MET A 18 -5.74 2.55 -3.59
N PHE A 19 -6.12 3.14 -2.48
CA PHE A 19 -7.48 3.14 -1.98
C PHE A 19 -8.01 4.56 -1.96
N SER A 20 -9.23 4.75 -2.42
CA SER A 20 -9.86 6.06 -2.36
C SER A 20 -10.41 6.41 -0.96
N MET A 21 -9.95 5.72 0.05
CA MET A 21 -10.19 6.00 1.48
C MET A 21 -9.07 5.39 2.31
N ASP A 22 -8.95 5.78 3.58
CA ASP A 22 -8.10 5.06 4.52
C ASP A 22 -8.76 3.74 4.95
N THR A 23 -8.16 2.63 4.57
CA THR A 23 -8.70 1.28 4.83
C THR A 23 -8.60 0.88 6.30
N GLU A 24 -7.78 1.55 7.11
CA GLU A 24 -7.67 1.27 8.54
C GLU A 24 -8.76 1.99 9.35
N SER A 25 -8.88 3.32 9.17
CA SER A 25 -9.83 4.14 9.92
C SER A 25 -11.20 4.29 9.26
N GLY A 26 -11.30 4.02 7.95
CA GLY A 26 -12.50 4.30 7.17
C GLY A 26 -12.63 5.77 6.75
N PHE A 27 -11.61 6.61 6.99
CA PHE A 27 -11.66 8.02 6.65
C PHE A 27 -11.69 8.25 5.13
N LYS A 28 -12.75 8.90 4.65
CA LYS A 28 -13.07 9.00 3.21
C LYS A 28 -12.40 10.16 2.48
N ASP A 29 -11.88 11.17 3.20
CA ASP A 29 -11.31 12.37 2.57
C ASP A 29 -9.81 12.23 2.21
N VAL A 30 -9.28 11.02 2.17
CA VAL A 30 -7.91 10.73 1.73
C VAL A 30 -7.86 9.69 0.62
N VAL A 31 -6.79 9.74 -0.16
CA VAL A 31 -6.31 8.63 -0.99
C VAL A 31 -5.09 8.04 -0.29
N PHE A 32 -5.10 6.75 -0.06
CA PHE A 32 -3.98 5.98 0.48
C PHE A 32 -3.32 5.22 -0.65
N ILE A 33 -2.02 5.42 -0.85
CA ILE A 33 -1.24 4.82 -1.94
C ILE A 33 -0.09 4.02 -1.33
N THR A 34 0.07 2.78 -1.79
CA THR A 34 1.28 1.99 -1.55
C THR A 34 2.05 1.82 -2.84
N ALA A 35 3.38 1.78 -2.76
CA ALA A 35 4.24 1.72 -3.92
C ALA A 35 5.53 0.94 -3.66
N SER A 36 5.95 0.13 -4.61
CA SER A 36 7.26 -0.55 -4.59
C SER A 36 7.83 -0.66 -5.99
N TYR A 37 9.13 -0.89 -6.08
CA TYR A 37 9.79 -1.18 -7.35
C TYR A 37 9.35 -2.53 -7.92
N GLY A 38 9.34 -2.65 -9.24
CA GLY A 38 9.04 -3.89 -9.93
C GLY A 38 7.56 -4.18 -10.13
N LEU A 39 7.24 -5.43 -10.40
CA LEU A 39 5.88 -5.91 -10.64
C LEU A 39 5.02 -5.82 -9.37
N GLY A 40 3.76 -5.43 -9.53
CA GLY A 40 2.82 -5.18 -8.43
C GLY A 40 2.45 -6.40 -7.58
N GLU A 41 2.72 -7.59 -8.04
CA GLU A 41 2.34 -8.84 -7.36
C GLU A 41 2.87 -8.91 -5.93
N MET A 42 4.11 -8.46 -5.68
CA MET A 42 4.69 -8.48 -4.33
C MET A 42 4.01 -7.50 -3.36
N VAL A 43 3.47 -6.39 -3.85
CA VAL A 43 2.69 -5.45 -3.04
C VAL A 43 1.33 -6.05 -2.73
N VAL A 44 0.65 -6.61 -3.72
CA VAL A 44 -0.68 -7.24 -3.57
C VAL A 44 -0.64 -8.43 -2.61
N GLN A 45 0.42 -9.24 -2.67
CA GLN A 45 0.63 -10.37 -1.77
C GLN A 45 1.14 -9.98 -0.37
N GLY A 46 1.49 -8.72 -0.13
CA GLY A 46 2.11 -8.28 1.11
C GLY A 46 3.53 -8.83 1.34
N ALA A 47 4.20 -9.26 0.27
CA ALA A 47 5.54 -9.84 0.34
C ALA A 47 6.66 -8.80 0.47
N VAL A 48 6.36 -7.54 0.25
CA VAL A 48 7.28 -6.40 0.37
C VAL A 48 6.72 -5.35 1.32
N ASN A 49 7.59 -4.64 2.04
CA ASN A 49 7.19 -3.46 2.82
C ASN A 49 7.33 -2.22 1.92
N PRO A 50 6.20 -1.70 1.37
CA PRO A 50 6.19 -0.64 0.36
C PRO A 50 6.35 0.75 0.97
N ASP A 51 6.60 1.75 0.11
CA ASP A 51 6.36 3.14 0.44
C ASP A 51 4.86 3.39 0.60
N GLU A 52 4.50 4.38 1.43
CA GLU A 52 3.11 4.74 1.67
C GLU A 52 2.91 6.24 1.67
N PHE A 53 1.81 6.64 1.07
CA PHE A 53 1.45 8.04 0.93
C PHE A 53 -0.02 8.25 1.28
N TYR A 54 -0.28 9.30 2.04
CA TYR A 54 -1.63 9.77 2.37
C TYR A 54 -1.86 11.13 1.74
N VAL A 55 -2.86 11.24 0.88
CA VAL A 55 -3.15 12.47 0.12
C VAL A 55 -4.55 12.95 0.43
N HIS A 56 -4.69 14.19 0.91
CA HIS A 56 -5.99 14.76 1.25
C HIS A 56 -6.72 15.25 0.00
N LYS A 57 -7.89 14.67 -0.28
CA LYS A 57 -8.66 14.89 -1.51
C LYS A 57 -9.04 16.36 -1.71
N LYS A 58 -9.65 16.99 -0.70
CA LYS A 58 -10.12 18.39 -0.81
C LYS A 58 -8.97 19.38 -1.05
N THR A 59 -7.82 19.15 -0.40
CA THR A 59 -6.63 19.99 -0.57
C THR A 59 -6.08 19.85 -1.98
N LEU A 60 -6.02 18.61 -2.51
CA LEU A 60 -5.58 18.33 -3.87
C LEU A 60 -6.47 18.99 -4.92
N LEU A 61 -7.79 18.87 -4.77
CA LEU A 61 -8.76 19.50 -5.69
C LEU A 61 -8.66 21.04 -5.68
N ASN A 62 -8.26 21.63 -4.55
CA ASN A 62 -8.00 23.05 -4.42
C ASN A 62 -6.58 23.47 -4.90
N LYS A 63 -5.85 22.57 -5.56
CA LYS A 63 -4.49 22.80 -6.09
C LYS A 63 -3.49 23.29 -5.04
N LYS A 64 -3.59 22.78 -3.82
CA LYS A 64 -2.67 23.05 -2.72
C LYS A 64 -1.85 21.79 -2.41
N PRO A 65 -0.66 21.91 -1.77
CA PRO A 65 0.12 20.75 -1.34
C PRO A 65 -0.75 19.80 -0.51
N ALA A 66 -0.97 18.59 -1.00
CA ALA A 66 -2.00 17.69 -0.48
C ALA A 66 -1.44 16.41 0.18
N VAL A 67 -0.16 16.12 0.03
CA VAL A 67 0.47 14.93 0.61
C VAL A 67 0.65 15.16 2.11
N LEU A 68 -0.18 14.50 2.92
CA LEU A 68 -0.20 14.64 4.39
C LEU A 68 0.94 13.86 5.07
N ARG A 69 1.24 12.69 4.52
CA ARG A 69 2.20 11.76 5.13
C ARG A 69 2.89 10.93 4.07
N ARG A 70 4.17 10.68 4.31
CA ARG A 70 5.02 9.75 3.54
C ARG A 70 5.72 8.82 4.51
N ASN A 71 5.65 7.53 4.26
CA ASN A 71 6.41 6.51 4.99
C ASN A 71 7.30 5.78 4.00
N LEU A 72 8.59 5.79 4.25
CA LEU A 72 9.54 5.05 3.42
C LEU A 72 9.49 3.57 3.81
N GLY A 73 9.21 2.72 2.82
CA GLY A 73 9.26 1.27 2.97
C GLY A 73 10.68 0.73 2.88
N SER A 74 10.91 -0.45 3.42
CA SER A 74 12.22 -1.10 3.29
C SER A 74 12.51 -1.60 1.88
N LYS A 75 11.49 -1.96 1.11
CA LYS A 75 11.55 -2.39 -0.30
C LYS A 75 12.73 -3.29 -0.62
N MET A 76 12.96 -4.32 0.21
CA MET A 76 14.15 -5.17 0.14
C MET A 76 14.28 -5.89 -1.19
N GLN A 77 13.17 -6.30 -1.78
CA GLN A 77 13.10 -7.11 -2.98
C GLN A 77 12.09 -6.55 -3.96
N LYS A 78 12.30 -6.82 -5.23
CA LYS A 78 11.38 -6.53 -6.33
C LYS A 78 11.25 -7.76 -7.24
N MET A 79 10.09 -7.89 -7.88
CA MET A 79 9.85 -8.91 -8.90
C MET A 79 10.04 -8.28 -10.28
N ILE A 80 10.77 -8.98 -11.13
CA ILE A 80 11.04 -8.57 -12.52
C ILE A 80 10.70 -9.73 -13.46
N TYR A 81 10.61 -9.46 -14.76
CA TYR A 81 10.55 -10.54 -15.73
C TYR A 81 11.88 -11.25 -15.83
N GLY A 82 11.86 -12.57 -15.89
CA GLY A 82 13.07 -13.39 -16.10
C GLY A 82 13.65 -13.17 -17.50
N ALA A 83 14.94 -13.45 -17.65
CA ALA A 83 15.62 -13.36 -18.94
C ALA A 83 14.96 -14.29 -19.97
N GLU A 84 14.85 -13.82 -21.22
CA GLU A 84 14.37 -14.65 -22.32
C GLU A 84 15.22 -15.93 -22.45
N GLY A 85 14.56 -17.08 -22.35
CA GLY A 85 15.25 -18.38 -22.42
C GLY A 85 15.39 -19.13 -21.10
N SER A 86 15.00 -18.55 -19.96
CA SER A 86 14.94 -19.27 -18.68
C SER A 86 13.77 -20.25 -18.71
N ALA A 87 14.06 -21.52 -19.00
CA ALA A 87 13.06 -22.58 -19.08
C ALA A 87 12.19 -22.62 -17.83
N GLY A 88 10.92 -22.19 -17.95
CA GLY A 88 9.89 -22.37 -16.93
C GLY A 88 9.70 -21.27 -15.89
N LYS A 89 10.47 -20.18 -15.89
CA LYS A 89 10.24 -19.03 -14.99
C LYS A 89 9.98 -17.75 -15.78
N SER A 90 8.75 -17.26 -15.72
CA SER A 90 8.36 -15.99 -16.35
C SER A 90 8.74 -14.76 -15.51
N VAL A 91 9.02 -14.93 -14.21
CA VAL A 91 9.38 -13.86 -13.26
C VAL A 91 10.49 -14.31 -12.31
N GLU A 92 11.26 -13.34 -11.82
CA GLU A 92 12.33 -13.53 -10.84
C GLU A 92 12.20 -12.50 -9.72
N ILE A 93 12.56 -12.92 -8.49
CA ILE A 93 12.65 -12.00 -7.34
C ILE A 93 14.13 -11.65 -7.17
N VAL A 94 14.42 -10.36 -7.19
CA VAL A 94 15.78 -9.82 -7.03
C VAL A 94 15.83 -8.80 -5.90
N ASP A 95 17.00 -8.63 -5.29
CA ASP A 95 17.19 -7.59 -4.28
C ASP A 95 17.16 -6.21 -4.93
N VAL A 96 16.59 -5.24 -4.23
CA VAL A 96 16.63 -3.82 -4.62
C VAL A 96 17.95 -3.21 -4.14
N ASP A 97 18.60 -2.39 -4.95
CA ASP A 97 19.83 -1.72 -4.58
C ASP A 97 19.65 -0.81 -3.36
N LYS A 98 20.69 -0.72 -2.53
CA LYS A 98 20.64 0.07 -1.28
C LYS A 98 20.27 1.53 -1.51
N ASP A 99 20.79 2.12 -2.60
CA ASP A 99 20.52 3.53 -2.95
C ASP A 99 19.08 3.75 -3.43
N GLU A 100 18.44 2.75 -4.02
CA GLU A 100 17.03 2.79 -4.38
C GLU A 100 16.13 2.65 -3.14
N ARG A 101 16.49 1.76 -2.19
CA ARG A 101 15.68 1.53 -0.98
C ARG A 101 15.50 2.77 -0.11
N ILE A 102 16.49 3.66 -0.05
CA ILE A 102 16.45 4.88 0.76
C ILE A 102 15.72 6.05 0.09
N ARG A 103 15.15 5.82 -1.10
CA ARG A 103 14.37 6.81 -1.86
C ARG A 103 12.95 6.33 -2.03
N PHE A 104 12.02 7.28 -2.12
CA PHE A 104 10.65 6.97 -2.55
C PHE A 104 10.66 6.57 -4.03
N CYS A 105 9.87 5.55 -4.37
CA CYS A 105 9.74 5.10 -5.75
C CYS A 105 8.82 5.96 -6.60
N LEU A 106 8.13 6.95 -6.00
CA LEU A 106 7.27 7.92 -6.68
C LEU A 106 7.69 9.35 -6.33
N THR A 107 7.54 10.25 -7.30
CA THR A 107 7.62 11.70 -7.10
C THR A 107 6.31 12.25 -6.57
N ASP A 108 6.33 13.46 -5.98
CA ASP A 108 5.12 14.13 -5.51
C ASP A 108 4.10 14.37 -6.64
N GLU A 109 4.58 14.68 -7.84
CA GLU A 109 3.72 14.86 -9.02
C GLU A 109 3.01 13.55 -9.40
N GLN A 110 3.71 12.43 -9.37
CA GLN A 110 3.15 11.10 -9.63
C GLN A 110 2.12 10.70 -8.57
N ILE A 111 2.43 10.97 -7.29
CA ILE A 111 1.51 10.72 -6.16
C ILE A 111 0.21 11.54 -6.33
N GLU A 112 0.31 12.83 -6.67
CA GLU A 112 -0.85 13.67 -6.89
C GLU A 112 -1.64 13.25 -8.13
N ASN A 113 -0.96 12.81 -9.20
CA ASN A 113 -1.61 12.32 -10.42
C ASN A 113 -2.43 11.07 -10.12
N LEU A 114 -1.85 10.05 -9.46
CA LEU A 114 -2.55 8.85 -9.00
C LEU A 114 -3.76 9.21 -8.14
N SER A 115 -3.59 10.16 -7.22
CA SER A 115 -4.68 10.59 -6.35
C SER A 115 -5.83 11.25 -7.11
N ARG A 116 -5.55 12.04 -8.14
CA ARG A 116 -6.60 12.61 -9.00
C ARG A 116 -7.34 11.52 -9.77
N GLN A 117 -6.61 10.54 -10.30
CA GLN A 117 -7.24 9.39 -10.97
C GLN A 117 -8.12 8.59 -10.01
N ALA A 118 -7.67 8.33 -8.77
CA ALA A 118 -8.46 7.63 -7.76
C ALA A 118 -9.77 8.38 -7.43
N ILE A 119 -9.71 9.72 -7.30
CA ILE A 119 -10.90 10.56 -7.06
C ILE A 119 -11.89 10.48 -8.24
N GLU A 120 -11.41 10.54 -9.47
CA GLU A 120 -12.28 10.44 -10.65
C GLU A 120 -12.91 9.05 -10.76
N ILE A 121 -12.17 7.98 -10.47
CA ILE A 121 -12.70 6.61 -10.45
C ILE A 121 -13.75 6.47 -9.35
N GLU A 122 -13.47 6.91 -8.12
CA GLU A 122 -14.44 6.91 -7.02
C GLU A 122 -15.72 7.67 -7.38
N LYS A 123 -15.58 8.85 -7.97
CA LYS A 123 -16.71 9.65 -8.42
C LYS A 123 -17.54 8.94 -9.49
N HIS A 124 -16.89 8.26 -10.43
CA HIS A 124 -17.56 7.50 -11.49
C HIS A 124 -18.41 6.35 -10.91
N TYR A 125 -17.87 5.60 -9.95
CA TYR A 125 -18.56 4.45 -9.36
C TYR A 125 -19.44 4.83 -8.16
N GLY A 126 -19.31 6.03 -7.59
CA GLY A 126 -20.07 6.52 -6.45
C GLY A 126 -19.78 5.82 -5.12
N MET A 127 -18.62 5.16 -5.01
CA MET A 127 -18.22 4.40 -3.81
C MET A 127 -16.69 4.33 -3.70
N PRO A 128 -16.15 4.06 -2.48
CA PRO A 128 -14.72 3.84 -2.29
C PRO A 128 -14.20 2.69 -3.15
N MET A 129 -13.00 2.87 -3.69
CA MET A 129 -12.40 1.96 -4.66
C MET A 129 -11.02 1.48 -4.19
N ASP A 130 -10.73 0.22 -4.50
CA ASP A 130 -9.43 -0.44 -4.46
C ASP A 130 -8.90 -0.50 -5.89
N ILE A 131 -7.72 0.08 -6.11
CA ILE A 131 -7.21 0.35 -7.45
C ILE A 131 -5.76 -0.12 -7.54
N GLU A 132 -5.47 -0.97 -8.52
CA GLU A 132 -4.11 -1.35 -8.88
C GLU A 132 -3.57 -0.41 -9.95
N TRP A 133 -2.34 0.02 -9.79
CA TRP A 133 -1.67 0.94 -10.69
C TRP A 133 -0.23 0.50 -10.96
N ALA A 134 0.32 0.98 -12.08
CA ALA A 134 1.71 0.73 -12.46
C ALA A 134 2.33 1.95 -13.14
N LEU A 135 3.61 2.18 -12.86
CA LEU A 135 4.47 3.13 -13.54
C LEU A 135 5.33 2.36 -14.54
N ASP A 136 5.16 2.66 -15.80
CA ASP A 136 5.98 2.09 -16.87
C ASP A 136 7.36 2.75 -16.86
N GLY A 137 8.41 1.97 -16.64
CA GLY A 137 9.78 2.50 -16.60
C GLY A 137 10.33 2.90 -17.96
N ASP A 138 9.74 2.42 -19.06
CA ASP A 138 10.20 2.73 -20.42
C ASP A 138 9.63 4.06 -20.93
N ASP A 139 8.33 4.34 -20.65
CA ASP A 139 7.69 5.59 -21.11
C ASP A 139 7.42 6.61 -19.99
N GLY A 140 7.68 6.24 -18.74
CA GLY A 140 7.52 7.10 -17.56
C GLY A 140 6.08 7.44 -17.20
N LYS A 141 5.08 6.73 -17.77
CA LYS A 141 3.67 7.02 -17.54
C LYS A 141 3.04 6.11 -16.50
N LEU A 142 2.04 6.66 -15.82
CA LEU A 142 1.20 5.95 -14.88
C LEU A 142 -0.01 5.34 -15.59
N TYR A 143 -0.31 4.10 -15.23
CA TYR A 143 -1.43 3.33 -15.78
C TYR A 143 -2.28 2.76 -14.65
N ILE A 144 -3.60 2.82 -14.81
CA ILE A 144 -4.54 2.07 -13.98
C ILE A 144 -4.66 0.66 -14.57
N VAL A 145 -4.39 -0.33 -13.75
CA VAL A 145 -4.38 -1.74 -14.17
C VAL A 145 -5.70 -2.42 -13.83
N GLN A 146 -6.22 -2.14 -12.62
CA GLN A 146 -7.50 -2.68 -12.14
C GLN A 146 -8.17 -1.67 -11.21
N ALA A 147 -9.50 -1.67 -11.20
CA ALA A 147 -10.28 -0.96 -10.19
C ALA A 147 -11.47 -1.82 -9.75
N ARG A 148 -11.70 -1.92 -8.44
CA ARG A 148 -12.82 -2.66 -7.86
C ARG A 148 -13.37 -1.93 -6.63
N PRO A 149 -14.65 -2.12 -6.28
CA PRO A 149 -15.21 -1.55 -5.07
C PRO A 149 -14.48 -2.03 -3.81
N GLU A 150 -14.14 -1.09 -2.91
CA GLU A 150 -13.68 -1.41 -1.55
C GLU A 150 -14.90 -1.80 -0.69
N THR A 151 -14.94 -3.05 -0.23
CA THR A 151 -16.13 -3.60 0.43
C THR A 151 -15.95 -3.84 1.93
N VAL A 152 -14.73 -3.83 2.43
CA VAL A 152 -14.44 -4.24 3.82
C VAL A 152 -14.76 -3.14 4.82
N LYS A 153 -14.28 -1.92 4.60
CA LYS A 153 -14.44 -0.78 5.53
C LYS A 153 -15.54 0.20 5.12
N SER A 154 -15.97 0.19 3.86
CA SER A 154 -17.03 1.07 3.38
C SER A 154 -18.40 0.81 4.07
N ARG A 155 -18.56 -0.36 4.71
CA ARG A 155 -19.77 -0.76 5.44
C ARG A 155 -19.77 -0.37 6.93
N SER A 156 -18.66 0.13 7.46
CA SER A 156 -18.64 0.60 8.85
C SER A 156 -19.23 2.01 8.93
N ASP A 157 -20.27 2.19 9.75
CA ASP A 157 -20.80 3.51 10.11
C ASP A 157 -19.79 4.25 10.98
N VAL A 158 -18.86 4.97 10.34
CA VAL A 158 -17.78 5.66 11.04
C VAL A 158 -18.15 7.12 11.25
N ASN A 159 -19.06 7.37 12.18
CA ASN A 159 -19.28 8.69 12.76
C ASN A 159 -18.52 8.89 14.08
N VAL A 160 -17.70 7.91 14.49
CA VAL A 160 -16.96 7.95 15.76
C VAL A 160 -15.48 7.81 15.47
N MET A 161 -14.70 8.83 15.84
CA MET A 161 -13.24 8.78 15.85
C MET A 161 -12.80 8.40 17.26
N GLU A 162 -12.25 7.19 17.42
CA GLU A 162 -11.64 6.75 18.68
C GLU A 162 -10.18 7.20 18.73
N ARG A 163 -9.82 7.93 19.78
CA ARG A 163 -8.44 8.34 20.05
C ARG A 163 -7.98 7.76 21.36
N TYR A 164 -6.98 6.93 21.32
CA TYR A 164 -6.35 6.37 22.51
C TYR A 164 -5.19 7.28 22.96
N LEU A 165 -5.15 7.61 24.25
CA LEU A 165 -4.07 8.36 24.87
C LEU A 165 -3.42 7.49 25.93
N LEU A 166 -2.11 7.26 25.77
CA LEU A 166 -1.32 6.55 26.78
C LEU A 166 -1.11 7.48 27.98
N LYS A 167 -1.69 7.14 29.12
CA LYS A 167 -1.62 7.96 30.35
C LYS A 167 -0.32 7.77 31.14
N GLN A 168 0.34 6.64 30.97
CA GLN A 168 1.59 6.31 31.66
C GLN A 168 2.57 5.69 30.65
N THR A 169 3.81 6.18 30.68
CA THR A 169 4.87 5.66 29.83
C THR A 169 5.71 4.64 30.62
N GLY A 170 5.87 3.44 30.09
CA GLY A 170 6.79 2.43 30.59
C GLY A 170 8.08 2.38 29.76
N LYS A 171 8.98 1.45 30.10
CA LYS A 171 10.14 1.17 29.27
C LYS A 171 9.69 0.51 27.97
N VAL A 172 9.99 1.13 26.84
CA VAL A 172 9.76 0.52 25.51
C VAL A 172 10.76 -0.63 25.33
N LEU A 173 10.25 -1.83 25.13
CA LEU A 173 11.06 -3.03 24.90
C LEU A 173 11.22 -3.33 23.41
N VAL A 174 10.18 -3.05 22.62
CA VAL A 174 10.16 -3.22 21.17
C VAL A 174 9.22 -2.18 20.58
N GLU A 175 9.55 -1.71 19.40
CA GLU A 175 8.71 -0.80 18.63
C GLU A 175 8.44 -1.43 17.26
N GLY A 176 7.21 -1.29 16.77
CA GLY A 176 6.78 -1.80 15.49
C GLY A 176 5.61 -1.02 14.94
N ARG A 177 5.20 -1.37 13.74
CA ARG A 177 4.04 -0.78 13.08
C ARG A 177 2.78 -1.52 13.52
N SER A 178 1.75 -0.77 13.95
CA SER A 178 0.44 -1.36 14.22
C SER A 178 -0.27 -1.74 12.92
N ILE A 179 -0.92 -2.90 12.92
CA ILE A 179 -1.86 -3.33 11.90
C ILE A 179 -3.24 -3.37 12.55
N GLY A 180 -4.16 -2.52 12.06
CA GLY A 180 -5.47 -2.32 12.67
C GLY A 180 -5.46 -1.34 13.85
N GLN A 181 -6.61 -1.22 14.53
CA GLN A 181 -6.87 -0.17 15.53
C GLN A 181 -7.05 -0.72 16.96
N ARG A 182 -6.83 -2.01 17.17
CA ARG A 182 -7.02 -2.62 18.49
C ARG A 182 -5.78 -2.42 19.36
N ILE A 183 -6.03 -2.10 20.62
CA ILE A 183 -5.01 -2.08 21.67
C ILE A 183 -5.25 -3.30 22.56
N GLY A 184 -4.22 -4.07 22.81
CA GLY A 184 -4.24 -5.23 23.69
C GLY A 184 -3.26 -5.07 24.85
N ALA A 185 -3.57 -5.70 25.97
CA ALA A 185 -2.65 -5.89 27.07
C ALA A 185 -2.72 -7.37 27.48
N GLY A 186 -1.57 -8.00 27.65
CA GLY A 186 -1.54 -9.41 27.95
C GLY A 186 -0.15 -9.97 28.11
N LYS A 187 -0.06 -11.29 28.17
CA LYS A 187 1.20 -12.01 28.24
C LYS A 187 1.88 -12.00 26.87
N VAL A 188 3.15 -11.59 26.82
CA VAL A 188 3.90 -11.59 25.56
C VAL A 188 4.10 -13.02 25.06
N ARG A 189 3.70 -13.26 23.81
CA ARG A 189 3.95 -14.50 23.08
C ARG A 189 4.80 -14.22 21.84
N ILE A 190 5.98 -14.77 21.78
CA ILE A 190 6.86 -14.64 20.62
C ILE A 190 6.53 -15.75 19.63
N VAL A 191 6.16 -15.35 18.40
CA VAL A 191 5.87 -16.22 17.27
C VAL A 191 6.81 -15.84 16.14
N THR A 192 7.66 -16.77 15.72
CA THR A 192 8.69 -16.52 14.71
C THR A 192 8.29 -17.01 13.31
N SER A 193 7.23 -17.81 13.23
CA SER A 193 6.74 -18.34 11.96
C SER A 193 5.23 -18.63 12.03
N ILE A 194 4.57 -18.61 10.89
CA ILE A 194 3.14 -18.95 10.74
C ILE A 194 2.82 -20.34 11.32
N LYS A 195 3.78 -21.29 11.27
CA LYS A 195 3.62 -22.65 11.81
C LYS A 195 3.50 -22.70 13.34
N GLU A 196 3.80 -21.58 14.02
CA GLU A 196 3.76 -21.47 15.49
C GLU A 196 2.51 -20.72 15.97
N MET A 197 1.58 -20.38 15.08
CA MET A 197 0.34 -19.67 15.45
C MET A 197 -0.50 -20.42 16.47
N ASP A 198 -0.46 -21.76 16.47
CA ASP A 198 -1.16 -22.59 17.45
C ASP A 198 -0.69 -22.39 18.90
N LYS A 199 0.46 -21.76 19.10
CA LYS A 199 0.97 -21.42 20.44
C LYS A 199 0.28 -20.21 21.06
N VAL A 200 -0.41 -19.39 20.24
CA VAL A 200 -1.10 -18.17 20.70
C VAL A 200 -2.40 -18.56 21.39
N GLN A 201 -2.59 -18.06 22.61
CA GLN A 201 -3.77 -18.32 23.42
C GLN A 201 -4.59 -17.04 23.63
N PRO A 202 -5.89 -17.14 23.90
CA PRO A 202 -6.69 -15.98 24.28
C PRO A 202 -6.06 -15.23 25.46
N GLY A 203 -5.83 -13.92 25.28
CA GLY A 203 -5.14 -13.07 26.26
C GLY A 203 -3.64 -12.94 26.06
N ASP A 204 -3.04 -13.57 25.07
CA ASP A 204 -1.66 -13.29 24.64
C ASP A 204 -1.59 -12.02 23.75
N VAL A 205 -0.44 -11.36 23.79
CA VAL A 205 -0.10 -10.18 22.97
C VAL A 205 1.22 -10.43 22.26
#